data_59dbcf9842be2b668bfb07e2d3ada0fc
#
_entry.id   59dbcf9842be2b668bfb07e2d3ada0fc
#
_cell.length_a   1.000
_cell.length_b   1.000
_cell.length_c   1.000
_cell.angle_alpha   90.00
_cell.angle_beta   90.00
_cell.angle_gamma   90.00
#
_symmetry.space_group_name_H-M   'P 1'
#
loop_
_entity.id
_entity.type
_entity.pdbx_description
1 polymer ?
#
loop_
_entity_poly.entity_id
_entity_poly.type
_entity_poly.pdbx_seq_one_letter_code
_entity_poly.pdbx_strand_id
1 'polypeptide(L)'
;MPRKVKCRKVCHYPQTLEFLPQNNNAEQEPILLTVDEYEAIRLIDRRGMSQEQCAAFMQIARTTVQRIYETARKKLADFVVEGRSLRIEGGDFQLCNGSSTGCGCVDCFKQKLYEKYKEKGEDIMRIAVTYENGEIFQHFGHTEEFKVYDVQDGKVVASEVVNTNGQGHGALAGVLTALKADVLICGGIGGLP
;
A
#
# COMPACT_ATOMS: atom_id res chain seq x y z
N MET A 1 19.43 27.26 8.70
CA MET A 1 18.42 26.24 9.02
C MET A 1 18.49 25.13 7.97
N PRO A 2 18.58 23.85 8.32
CA PRO A 2 18.53 22.78 7.35
C PRO A 2 17.18 22.79 6.64
N ARG A 3 17.20 22.65 5.32
CA ARG A 3 16.00 22.62 4.49
C ARG A 3 15.18 21.36 4.86
N LYS A 4 13.90 21.52 5.23
CA LYS A 4 13.02 20.37 5.49
C LYS A 4 13.03 19.42 4.29
N VAL A 5 13.29 18.14 4.54
CA VAL A 5 13.24 17.11 3.50
C VAL A 5 11.81 17.05 2.98
N LYS A 6 11.64 17.17 1.67
CA LYS A 6 10.33 17.11 1.04
C LYS A 6 9.87 15.65 1.01
N CYS A 7 8.71 15.35 1.59
CA CYS A 7 8.10 14.04 1.57
C CYS A 7 7.87 13.57 0.13
N ARG A 8 8.20 12.33 -0.19
CA ARG A 8 8.16 11.75 -1.53
C ARG A 8 6.87 10.98 -1.72
N LYS A 9 6.14 11.25 -2.80
CA LYS A 9 4.91 10.54 -3.09
C LYS A 9 5.21 9.12 -3.54
N VAL A 10 4.59 8.14 -2.87
CA VAL A 10 4.64 6.71 -3.19
C VAL A 10 3.24 6.22 -3.46
N CYS A 11 3.01 5.58 -4.61
CA CYS A 11 1.68 5.08 -4.98
C CYS A 11 1.46 3.62 -4.60
N HIS A 12 2.51 2.82 -4.57
CA HIS A 12 2.42 1.39 -4.27
C HIS A 12 3.38 1.03 -3.15
N TYR A 13 2.82 0.69 -2.00
CA TYR A 13 3.59 0.11 -0.91
C TYR A 13 4.02 -1.32 -1.28
N PRO A 14 5.26 -1.75 -0.97
CA PRO A 14 5.70 -3.12 -1.26
C PRO A 14 4.83 -4.14 -0.54
N GLN A 15 4.47 -5.22 -1.24
CA GLN A 15 3.73 -6.35 -0.64
C GLN A 15 4.66 -7.28 0.14
N THR A 16 5.90 -7.41 -0.33
CA THR A 16 6.95 -8.19 0.32
C THR A 16 7.98 -7.22 0.87
N LEU A 17 8.23 -7.29 2.16
CA LEU A 17 9.14 -6.39 2.85
C LEU A 17 10.51 -7.00 3.12
N GLU A 18 10.64 -8.32 3.00
CA GLU A 18 11.89 -9.02 3.27
C GLU A 18 12.15 -10.11 2.23
N PHE A 19 13.39 -10.18 1.77
CA PHE A 19 13.88 -11.18 0.83
C PHE A 19 15.09 -11.86 1.46
N LEU A 20 14.99 -13.18 1.61
CA LEU A 20 16.02 -13.99 2.24
C LEU A 20 16.66 -14.93 1.20
N PRO A 21 17.99 -14.97 1.09
CA PRO A 21 18.65 -15.99 0.28
C PRO A 21 18.46 -17.37 0.93
N GLN A 22 18.31 -18.42 0.12
CA GLN A 22 18.11 -19.79 0.63
C GLN A 22 19.30 -20.31 1.48
N ASN A 23 20.50 -19.86 1.15
CA ASN A 23 21.74 -20.22 1.85
C ASN A 23 22.19 -19.11 2.80
N ASN A 24 21.27 -18.62 3.63
CA ASN A 24 21.52 -17.46 4.49
C ASN A 24 22.59 -17.78 5.54
N ASN A 25 23.77 -17.20 5.38
CA ASN A 25 24.71 -17.04 6.46
C ASN A 25 24.19 -15.91 7.35
N ALA A 26 23.53 -16.26 8.46
CA ALA A 26 22.81 -15.38 9.38
C ALA A 26 23.68 -14.27 10.05
N GLU A 27 24.94 -14.14 9.68
CA GLU A 27 25.90 -13.22 10.28
C GLU A 27 25.97 -11.84 9.61
N GLN A 28 25.34 -11.65 8.44
CA GLN A 28 25.42 -10.37 7.72
C GLN A 28 24.17 -9.52 7.95
N GLU A 29 24.37 -8.23 8.26
CA GLU A 29 23.27 -7.29 8.36
C GLU A 29 22.51 -7.18 7.04
N PRO A 30 21.15 -7.10 7.07
CA PRO A 30 20.33 -6.95 5.88
C PRO A 30 20.65 -5.63 5.16
N ILE A 31 20.56 -5.65 3.84
CA ILE A 31 20.59 -4.43 3.04
C ILE A 31 19.26 -3.73 3.19
N LEU A 32 19.28 -2.47 3.64
CA LEU A 32 18.09 -1.66 3.83
C LEU A 32 17.78 -0.85 2.57
N LEU A 33 16.67 -1.18 1.91
CA LEU A 33 16.10 -0.41 0.80
C LEU A 33 14.94 0.43 1.35
N THR A 34 14.97 1.74 1.16
CA THR A 34 13.86 2.58 1.63
C THR A 34 12.66 2.50 0.69
N VAL A 35 11.45 2.80 1.19
CA VAL A 35 10.20 2.71 0.41
C VAL A 35 10.21 3.66 -0.79
N ASP A 36 10.81 4.81 -0.69
CA ASP A 36 10.99 5.75 -1.80
C ASP A 36 12.04 5.27 -2.82
N GLU A 37 13.09 4.56 -2.39
CA GLU A 37 14.04 3.86 -3.27
C GLU A 37 13.34 2.73 -4.04
N TYR A 38 12.54 1.92 -3.36
CA TYR A 38 11.70 0.90 -3.99
C TYR A 38 10.76 1.50 -5.04
N GLU A 39 10.10 2.63 -4.75
CA GLU A 39 9.21 3.30 -5.69
C GLU A 39 9.97 3.81 -6.92
N ALA A 40 11.18 4.34 -6.76
CA ALA A 40 12.01 4.77 -7.88
C ALA A 40 12.38 3.60 -8.81
N ILE A 41 12.81 2.46 -8.26
CA ILE A 41 13.05 1.21 -9.03
C ILE A 41 11.79 0.76 -9.74
N ARG A 42 10.66 0.74 -9.03
CA ARG A 42 9.38 0.32 -9.62
C ARG A 42 8.95 1.20 -10.80
N LEU A 43 9.14 2.50 -10.69
CA LEU A 43 8.76 3.45 -11.74
C LEU A 43 9.73 3.41 -12.94
N ILE A 44 11.02 3.43 -12.68
CA ILE A 44 12.03 3.51 -13.73
C ILE A 44 12.30 2.14 -14.36
N ASP A 45 12.72 1.15 -13.58
CA ASP A 45 13.15 -0.14 -14.13
C ASP A 45 11.97 -1.03 -14.54
N ARG A 46 10.90 -1.11 -13.74
CA ARG A 46 9.77 -1.98 -14.04
C ARG A 46 8.76 -1.35 -14.99
N ARG A 47 8.50 -0.03 -14.90
CA ARG A 47 7.53 0.68 -15.76
C ARG A 47 8.15 1.41 -16.93
N GLY A 48 9.48 1.49 -17.03
CA GLY A 48 10.19 2.16 -18.10
C GLY A 48 10.05 3.68 -18.12
N MET A 49 9.75 4.30 -16.97
CA MET A 49 9.63 5.75 -16.89
C MET A 49 10.99 6.42 -16.97
N SER A 50 11.07 7.60 -17.59
CA SER A 50 12.26 8.45 -17.50
C SER A 50 12.40 9.02 -16.08
N GLN A 51 13.60 9.52 -15.74
CA GLN A 51 13.84 10.18 -14.46
C GLN A 51 12.96 11.43 -14.27
N GLU A 52 12.65 12.14 -15.38
CA GLU A 52 11.74 13.29 -15.39
C GLU A 52 10.31 12.89 -15.06
N GLN A 53 9.83 11.81 -15.68
CA GLN A 53 8.51 11.26 -15.41
C GLN A 53 8.39 10.75 -13.96
N CYS A 54 9.43 10.05 -13.49
CA CYS A 54 9.52 9.59 -12.10
C CYS A 54 9.52 10.78 -11.12
N ALA A 55 10.24 11.86 -11.42
CA ALA A 55 10.30 13.06 -10.60
C ALA A 55 8.94 13.74 -10.49
N ALA A 56 8.23 13.90 -11.61
CA ALA A 56 6.88 14.43 -11.64
C ALA A 56 5.92 13.55 -10.81
N PHE A 57 6.03 12.23 -10.96
CA PHE A 57 5.21 11.26 -10.25
C PHE A 57 5.44 11.29 -8.73
N MET A 58 6.69 11.27 -8.28
CA MET A 58 7.08 11.34 -6.88
C MET A 58 6.99 12.75 -6.28
N GLN A 59 6.68 13.77 -7.09
CA GLN A 59 6.59 15.19 -6.70
C GLN A 59 7.89 15.76 -6.09
N ILE A 60 9.03 15.36 -6.64
CA ILE A 60 10.36 15.79 -6.23
C ILE A 60 11.19 16.28 -7.44
N ALA A 61 12.36 16.87 -7.18
CA ALA A 61 13.26 17.29 -8.26
C ALA A 61 13.90 16.07 -8.97
N ARG A 62 14.16 16.18 -10.27
CA ARG A 62 14.86 15.16 -11.05
C ARG A 62 16.21 14.75 -10.44
N THR A 63 16.99 15.72 -9.96
CA THR A 63 18.28 15.46 -9.30
C THR A 63 18.15 14.64 -8.02
N THR A 64 17.01 14.77 -7.31
CA THR A 64 16.69 13.95 -6.15
C THR A 64 16.37 12.53 -6.58
N VAL A 65 15.57 12.35 -7.66
CA VAL A 65 15.29 11.02 -8.23
C VAL A 65 16.58 10.35 -8.65
N GLN A 66 17.45 11.04 -9.38
CA GLN A 66 18.72 10.48 -9.81
C GLN A 66 19.51 9.91 -8.63
N ARG A 67 19.68 10.67 -7.56
CA ARG A 67 20.40 10.23 -6.36
C ARG A 67 19.74 9.03 -5.68
N ILE A 68 18.40 9.04 -5.53
CA ILE A 68 17.62 7.94 -4.93
C ILE A 68 17.79 6.68 -5.77
N TYR A 69 17.65 6.81 -7.07
CA TYR A 69 17.72 5.71 -8.02
C TYR A 69 19.12 5.08 -8.08
N GLU A 70 20.18 5.89 -8.13
CA GLU A 70 21.56 5.42 -8.08
C GLU A 70 21.85 4.65 -6.78
N THR A 71 21.41 5.19 -5.64
CA THR A 71 21.55 4.51 -4.34
C THR A 71 20.78 3.20 -4.30
N ALA A 72 19.53 3.20 -4.78
CA ALA A 72 18.67 2.02 -4.83
C ALA A 72 19.28 0.91 -5.70
N ARG A 73 19.77 1.24 -6.89
CA ARG A 73 20.42 0.26 -7.78
C ARG A 73 21.69 -0.33 -7.20
N LYS A 74 22.50 0.49 -6.52
CA LYS A 74 23.68 -0.01 -5.82
C LYS A 74 23.29 -1.03 -4.75
N LYS A 75 22.32 -0.73 -3.91
CA LYS A 75 21.82 -1.64 -2.88
C LYS A 75 21.28 -2.95 -3.46
N LEU A 76 20.57 -2.89 -4.59
CA LEU A 76 20.10 -4.09 -5.28
C LEU A 76 21.26 -4.89 -5.90
N ALA A 77 22.29 -4.23 -6.41
CA ALA A 77 23.48 -4.90 -6.90
C ALA A 77 24.23 -5.61 -5.75
N ASP A 78 24.39 -4.93 -4.62
CA ASP A 78 25.02 -5.50 -3.41
C ASP A 78 24.21 -6.71 -2.89
N PHE A 79 22.85 -6.60 -2.88
CA PHE A 79 21.96 -7.72 -2.53
C PHE A 79 22.20 -8.95 -3.41
N VAL A 80 22.27 -8.77 -4.73
CA VAL A 80 22.44 -9.87 -5.69
C VAL A 80 23.86 -10.43 -5.65
N VAL A 81 24.87 -9.57 -5.61
CA VAL A 81 26.30 -9.97 -5.72
C VAL A 81 26.81 -10.58 -4.42
N GLU A 82 26.43 -10.02 -3.28
CA GLU A 82 26.89 -10.47 -1.96
C GLU A 82 26.00 -11.57 -1.37
N GLY A 83 24.80 -11.82 -1.94
CA GLY A 83 23.87 -12.84 -1.44
C GLY A 83 23.34 -12.53 -0.04
N ARG A 84 23.26 -11.25 0.33
CA ARG A 84 22.72 -10.79 1.62
C ARG A 84 21.21 -10.76 1.61
N SER A 85 20.58 -10.71 2.78
CA SER A 85 19.15 -10.41 2.86
C SER A 85 18.86 -8.95 2.51
N LEU A 86 17.66 -8.69 1.95
CA LEU A 86 17.18 -7.35 1.65
C LEU A 86 15.91 -7.08 2.46
N ARG A 87 15.87 -5.93 3.13
CA ARG A 87 14.66 -5.47 3.84
C ARG A 87 14.23 -4.12 3.31
N ILE A 88 12.92 -3.96 3.06
CA ILE A 88 12.33 -2.71 2.60
C ILE A 88 11.66 -2.03 3.77
N GLU A 89 12.25 -0.95 4.27
CA GLU A 89 11.70 -0.20 5.41
C GLU A 89 12.18 1.25 5.43
N GLY A 90 11.40 2.12 6.10
CA GLY A 90 11.77 3.51 6.33
C GLY A 90 11.74 4.39 5.08
N GLY A 91 12.40 5.54 5.17
CA GLY A 91 12.44 6.58 4.13
C GLY A 91 11.42 7.70 4.36
N ASP A 92 11.64 8.83 3.65
CA ASP A 92 10.78 10.02 3.75
C ASP A 92 9.69 9.97 2.67
N PHE A 93 8.59 9.28 2.91
CA PHE A 93 7.53 9.13 1.91
C PHE A 93 6.14 9.42 2.47
N GLN A 94 5.21 9.68 1.55
CA GLN A 94 3.78 9.79 1.80
C GLN A 94 3.03 8.92 0.79
N LEU A 95 2.15 8.07 1.28
CA LEU A 95 1.32 7.25 0.40
C LEU A 95 0.30 8.12 -0.34
N CYS A 96 0.16 7.83 -1.63
CA CYS A 96 -0.87 8.45 -2.46
C CYS A 96 -2.26 8.02 -1.96
N ASN A 97 -3.13 9.00 -1.69
CA ASN A 97 -4.53 8.77 -1.31
C ASN A 97 -5.49 8.67 -2.50
N GLY A 98 -5.01 8.84 -3.73
CA GLY A 98 -5.85 8.83 -4.94
C GLY A 98 -6.45 10.17 -5.35
N SER A 99 -6.40 11.18 -4.49
CA SER A 99 -7.06 12.49 -4.71
C SER A 99 -6.38 13.38 -5.75
N SER A 100 -5.15 13.09 -6.17
CA SER A 100 -4.43 13.93 -7.13
C SER A 100 -4.78 13.55 -8.57
N THR A 101 -5.50 14.43 -9.26
CA THR A 101 -5.61 14.43 -10.72
C THR A 101 -4.21 14.51 -11.34
N GLY A 102 -3.85 13.57 -12.22
CA GLY A 102 -2.56 13.60 -12.92
C GLY A 102 -1.43 12.83 -12.24
N CYS A 103 -1.72 11.83 -11.42
CA CYS A 103 -0.67 10.98 -10.85
C CYS A 103 0.03 10.05 -11.86
N GLY A 104 -0.32 10.08 -13.15
CA GLY A 104 0.31 9.22 -14.18
C GLY A 104 0.14 7.72 -13.97
N CYS A 105 -0.63 7.30 -12.98
CA CYS A 105 -1.00 5.91 -12.78
C CYS A 105 -2.09 5.54 -13.78
N VAL A 106 -1.75 4.98 -14.92
CA VAL A 106 -2.71 4.30 -15.78
C VAL A 106 -3.36 3.19 -14.93
N ASP A 107 -4.69 3.18 -14.83
CA ASP A 107 -5.47 2.22 -14.03
C ASP A 107 -5.24 2.25 -12.50
N CYS A 108 -5.04 3.44 -11.93
CA CYS A 108 -4.96 3.58 -10.49
C CYS A 108 -6.30 3.25 -9.82
N PHE A 109 -6.36 2.11 -9.13
CA PHE A 109 -7.55 1.70 -8.37
C PHE A 109 -8.00 2.78 -7.37
N LYS A 110 -7.06 3.44 -6.70
CA LYS A 110 -7.34 4.52 -5.75
C LYS A 110 -7.96 5.74 -6.42
N GLN A 111 -7.52 6.08 -7.64
CA GLN A 111 -8.09 7.18 -8.42
C GLN A 111 -9.48 6.83 -8.92
N LYS A 112 -9.68 5.62 -9.46
CA LYS A 112 -11.00 5.13 -9.89
C LYS A 112 -11.99 5.11 -8.73
N LEU A 113 -11.53 4.69 -7.56
CA LEU A 113 -12.33 4.70 -6.34
C LEU A 113 -12.71 6.14 -5.96
N TYR A 114 -11.74 7.05 -5.92
CA TYR A 114 -11.96 8.47 -5.62
C TYR A 114 -12.92 9.14 -6.61
N GLU A 115 -12.76 8.93 -7.92
CA GLU A 115 -13.64 9.47 -8.96
C GLU A 115 -15.05 8.92 -8.82
N LYS A 116 -15.22 7.61 -8.58
CA LYS A 116 -16.51 6.97 -8.33
C LYS A 116 -17.28 7.59 -7.16
N TYR A 117 -16.57 7.97 -6.08
CA TYR A 117 -17.21 8.61 -4.92
C TYR A 117 -17.53 10.07 -5.18
N LYS A 118 -16.66 10.78 -5.90
CA LYS A 118 -16.87 12.18 -6.27
C LYS A 118 -18.11 12.37 -7.20
N GLU A 119 -18.32 11.43 -8.13
CA GLU A 119 -19.48 11.47 -9.04
C GLU A 119 -20.80 11.15 -8.34
N LYS A 120 -20.79 10.34 -7.28
CA LYS A 120 -22.02 10.00 -6.54
C LYS A 120 -22.54 11.09 -5.62
N GLY A 121 -21.78 12.18 -5.41
CA GLY A 121 -22.16 13.23 -4.46
C GLY A 121 -22.27 12.76 -3.00
N GLU A 122 -21.90 11.51 -2.72
CA GLU A 122 -21.84 10.92 -1.39
C GLU A 122 -20.39 10.94 -0.94
N ASP A 123 -20.03 11.92 -0.12
CA ASP A 123 -18.69 12.08 0.45
C ASP A 123 -18.33 11.00 1.49
N ILE A 124 -19.13 9.93 1.62
CA ILE A 124 -18.98 8.89 2.64
C ILE A 124 -18.49 7.59 1.99
N MET A 125 -17.30 7.15 2.38
CA MET A 125 -16.74 5.84 2.02
C MET A 125 -16.99 4.85 3.16
N ARG A 126 -17.64 3.72 2.87
CA ARG A 126 -17.89 2.66 3.86
C ARG A 126 -16.82 1.58 3.80
N ILE A 127 -16.07 1.42 4.88
CA ILE A 127 -14.96 0.47 5.00
C ILE A 127 -15.36 -0.62 5.98
N ALA A 128 -15.38 -1.87 5.52
CA ALA A 128 -15.56 -3.03 6.39
C ALA A 128 -14.19 -3.62 6.75
N VAL A 129 -13.99 -3.93 8.03
CA VAL A 129 -12.76 -4.52 8.56
C VAL A 129 -13.13 -5.81 9.26
N THR A 130 -12.46 -6.92 8.96
CA THR A 130 -12.60 -8.16 9.75
C THR A 130 -12.16 -7.87 11.18
N TYR A 131 -13.00 -8.19 12.16
CA TYR A 131 -12.81 -7.71 13.52
C TYR A 131 -12.98 -8.82 14.55
N GLU A 132 -12.08 -8.83 15.52
CA GLU A 132 -12.16 -9.67 16.71
C GLU A 132 -11.42 -9.00 17.87
N ASN A 133 -12.08 -8.82 19.01
CA ASN A 133 -11.50 -8.35 20.28
C ASN A 133 -10.64 -7.06 20.17
N GLY A 134 -10.97 -6.13 19.27
CA GLY A 134 -10.24 -4.87 19.11
C GLY A 134 -9.21 -4.87 17.98
N GLU A 135 -8.94 -6.02 17.36
CA GLU A 135 -7.92 -6.21 16.33
C GLU A 135 -8.51 -6.64 14.98
N ILE A 136 -7.69 -6.52 13.91
CA ILE A 136 -8.06 -7.04 12.59
C ILE A 136 -7.94 -8.56 12.62
N PHE A 137 -9.06 -9.26 12.40
CA PHE A 137 -9.06 -10.71 12.31
C PHE A 137 -8.35 -11.19 11.06
N GLN A 138 -7.47 -12.20 11.23
CA GLN A 138 -6.52 -12.59 10.18
C GLN A 138 -7.15 -13.39 9.03
N HIS A 139 -8.28 -14.03 9.25
CA HIS A 139 -8.89 -14.94 8.27
C HIS A 139 -10.28 -14.47 7.85
N PHE A 140 -10.40 -13.88 6.66
CA PHE A 140 -11.68 -13.40 6.14
C PHE A 140 -12.82 -14.42 6.25
N GLY A 141 -12.56 -15.66 5.85
CA GLY A 141 -13.60 -16.70 5.77
C GLY A 141 -14.16 -17.22 7.10
N HIS A 142 -13.55 -16.85 8.21
CA HIS A 142 -13.95 -17.28 9.55
C HIS A 142 -14.29 -16.08 10.45
N THR A 143 -14.38 -14.87 9.88
CA THR A 143 -14.70 -13.69 10.68
C THR A 143 -16.16 -13.76 11.17
N GLU A 144 -16.36 -13.58 12.47
CA GLU A 144 -17.68 -13.52 13.09
C GLU A 144 -18.23 -12.10 13.13
N GLU A 145 -17.35 -11.11 13.02
CA GLU A 145 -17.72 -9.71 13.08
C GLU A 145 -16.98 -8.87 12.03
N PHE A 146 -17.68 -7.88 11.50
CA PHE A 146 -17.10 -6.78 10.76
C PHE A 146 -17.22 -5.50 11.56
N LYS A 147 -16.12 -4.76 11.69
CA LYS A 147 -16.20 -3.37 12.11
C LYS A 147 -16.30 -2.49 10.87
N VAL A 148 -17.41 -1.79 10.75
CA VAL A 148 -17.73 -0.93 9.61
C VAL A 148 -17.45 0.51 9.98
N TYR A 149 -16.73 1.22 9.14
CA TYR A 149 -16.42 2.63 9.31
C TYR A 149 -17.00 3.43 8.15
N ASP A 150 -17.70 4.50 8.47
CA ASP A 150 -18.07 5.54 7.50
C ASP A 150 -17.02 6.64 7.56
N VAL A 151 -16.37 6.90 6.43
CA VAL A 151 -15.26 7.85 6.30
C VAL A 151 -15.65 8.96 5.34
N GLN A 152 -15.57 10.20 5.81
CA GLN A 152 -15.82 11.42 5.02
C GLN A 152 -14.60 12.33 5.13
N ASP A 153 -14.10 12.87 4.01
CA ASP A 153 -12.91 13.73 3.94
C ASP A 153 -11.68 13.18 4.66
N GLY A 154 -11.51 11.84 4.62
CA GLY A 154 -10.40 11.15 5.27
C GLY A 154 -10.53 11.03 6.79
N LYS A 155 -11.71 11.34 7.36
CA LYS A 155 -12.00 11.20 8.79
C LYS A 155 -13.12 10.19 9.00
N VAL A 156 -12.99 9.38 10.05
CA VAL A 156 -14.06 8.49 10.48
C VAL A 156 -15.17 9.34 11.09
N VAL A 157 -16.37 9.29 10.50
CA VAL A 157 -17.56 10.02 10.97
C VAL A 157 -18.52 9.11 11.75
N ALA A 158 -18.50 7.80 11.47
CA ALA A 158 -19.26 6.80 12.21
C ALA A 158 -18.53 5.45 12.22
N SER A 159 -18.82 4.60 13.20
CA SER A 159 -18.39 3.21 13.19
C SER A 159 -19.38 2.32 13.93
N GLU A 160 -19.58 1.12 13.44
CA GLU A 160 -20.42 0.10 14.04
C GLU A 160 -19.79 -1.29 13.95
N VAL A 161 -20.15 -2.20 14.83
CA VAL A 161 -19.76 -3.62 14.74
C VAL A 161 -20.98 -4.41 14.31
N VAL A 162 -20.81 -5.19 13.25
CA VAL A 162 -21.87 -6.01 12.65
C VAL A 162 -21.49 -7.48 12.73
N ASN A 163 -22.33 -8.28 13.34
CA ASN A 163 -22.14 -9.72 13.44
C ASN A 163 -22.53 -10.42 12.13
N THR A 164 -21.73 -11.39 11.69
CA THR A 164 -21.95 -12.17 10.47
C THR A 164 -22.91 -13.36 10.71
N ASN A 165 -23.31 -13.61 11.96
CA ASN A 165 -24.15 -14.73 12.37
C ASN A 165 -23.58 -16.11 11.96
N GLY A 166 -22.25 -16.26 11.97
CA GLY A 166 -21.58 -17.53 11.69
C GLY A 166 -21.70 -18.00 10.23
N GLN A 167 -21.97 -17.09 9.31
CA GLN A 167 -22.07 -17.42 7.90
C GLN A 167 -20.67 -17.66 7.30
N GLY A 168 -20.48 -18.82 6.63
CA GLY A 168 -19.23 -19.21 6.01
C GLY A 168 -18.87 -18.39 4.75
N HIS A 169 -17.70 -18.67 4.17
CA HIS A 169 -17.03 -17.93 3.08
C HIS A 169 -17.94 -17.36 1.98
N GLY A 170 -18.90 -18.13 1.47
CA GLY A 170 -19.79 -17.68 0.38
C GLY A 170 -20.82 -16.64 0.80
N ALA A 171 -21.24 -16.66 2.04
CA ALA A 171 -22.25 -15.75 2.56
C ALA A 171 -21.66 -14.41 3.03
N LEU A 172 -20.36 -14.37 3.40
CA LEU A 172 -19.68 -13.14 3.81
C LEU A 172 -19.64 -12.10 2.69
N ALA A 173 -19.52 -12.52 1.44
CA ALA A 173 -19.64 -11.63 0.28
C ALA A 173 -21.04 -10.97 0.20
N GLY A 174 -22.09 -11.74 0.53
CA GLY A 174 -23.46 -11.24 0.64
C GLY A 174 -23.61 -10.21 1.78
N VAL A 175 -22.99 -10.45 2.93
CA VAL A 175 -22.98 -9.51 4.06
C VAL A 175 -22.31 -8.20 3.66
N LEU A 176 -21.13 -8.24 3.01
CA LEU A 176 -20.44 -7.05 2.52
C LEU A 176 -21.27 -6.24 1.51
N THR A 177 -22.01 -6.96 0.63
CA THR A 177 -22.92 -6.33 -0.34
C THR A 177 -24.11 -5.66 0.39
N ALA A 178 -24.69 -6.34 1.39
CA ALA A 178 -25.79 -5.81 2.19
C ALA A 178 -25.35 -4.58 3.01
N LEU A 179 -24.13 -4.60 3.54
CA LEU A 179 -23.51 -3.46 4.22
C LEU A 179 -23.14 -2.33 3.28
N LYS A 180 -23.22 -2.54 1.96
CA LYS A 180 -22.74 -1.60 0.93
C LYS A 180 -21.29 -1.18 1.18
N ALA A 181 -20.45 -2.12 1.62
CA ALA A 181 -19.06 -1.86 1.86
C ALA A 181 -18.32 -1.58 0.54
N ASP A 182 -17.59 -0.49 0.52
CA ASP A 182 -16.81 -0.05 -0.64
C ASP A 182 -15.39 -0.63 -0.61
N VAL A 183 -14.87 -0.82 0.59
CA VAL A 183 -13.54 -1.36 0.84
C VAL A 183 -13.61 -2.42 1.93
N LEU A 184 -12.90 -3.52 1.72
CA LEU A 184 -12.66 -4.55 2.73
C LEU A 184 -11.20 -4.50 3.16
N ILE A 185 -10.98 -4.49 4.48
CA ILE A 185 -9.67 -4.69 5.10
C ILE A 185 -9.70 -6.00 5.87
N CYS A 186 -8.79 -6.91 5.56
CA CYS A 186 -8.64 -8.19 6.27
C CYS A 186 -7.18 -8.61 6.31
N GLY A 187 -6.80 -9.48 7.24
CA GLY A 187 -5.43 -9.98 7.38
C GLY A 187 -5.02 -10.92 6.23
N GLY A 188 -5.95 -11.72 5.72
CA GLY A 188 -5.75 -12.59 4.57
C GLY A 188 -7.06 -13.15 4.03
N ILE A 189 -7.15 -13.22 2.70
CA ILE A 189 -8.20 -13.97 2.02
C ILE A 189 -7.55 -15.30 1.67
N GLY A 190 -7.97 -16.40 2.32
CA GLY A 190 -7.40 -17.72 2.11
C GLY A 190 -7.33 -18.05 0.62
N GLY A 191 -6.17 -18.54 0.17
CA GLY A 191 -6.02 -19.05 -1.18
C GLY A 191 -6.98 -20.20 -1.39
N LEU A 192 -7.63 -20.24 -2.55
CA LEU A 192 -8.37 -21.42 -3.02
C LEU A 192 -7.43 -22.64 -3.01
N PRO A 193 -7.92 -23.82 -2.62
CA PRO A 193 -7.16 -25.07 -2.68
C PRO A 193 -6.74 -25.40 -4.11
#